data_7de5efb6f74c00288956edd22c74921f
#
_entry.id   7de5efb6f74c00288956edd22c74921f
#
_cell.length_a   1.000
_cell.length_b   1.000
_cell.length_c   1.000
_cell.angle_alpha   90.00
_cell.angle_beta   90.00
_cell.angle_gamma   90.00
#
_symmetry.space_group_name_H-M   'P 1'
#
loop_
_entity.id
_entity.type
_entity.pdbx_description
1 polymer ?
#
loop_
_entity_poly.entity_id
_entity_poly.type
_entity_poly.pdbx_seq_one_letter_code
_entity_poly.pdbx_strand_id
1 'polypeptide(L)'
;MYTNNAYLNNTTMDIKDKSKPLIVTSCGTYHLFTRPKLPTWRPRGRRDFQLLYIASGKAHFHFSQKEEIVTAGHIVLYRPKEPQKYEYYGEDQTEVYWVHFTGNDVTNILRYYGFTKGKHVYYCGKRLEYQNHFKTMIQELQM
;
A
#
# COMPACT_ATOMS: atom_id res chain seq x y z
N MET A 1 -2.45 17.50 6.88
CA MET A 1 -2.38 16.05 6.60
C MET A 1 -1.84 15.30 7.81
N TYR A 2 -2.51 14.24 8.22
CA TYR A 2 -2.01 13.34 9.25
C TYR A 2 -1.22 12.21 8.58
N THR A 3 -0.05 11.88 9.14
CA THR A 3 0.76 10.75 8.69
C THR A 3 1.42 10.08 9.88
N ASN A 4 1.59 8.77 9.80
CA ASN A 4 2.32 7.97 10.79
C ASN A 4 2.98 6.80 10.06
N ASN A 5 4.29 6.72 10.12
CA ASN A 5 5.06 5.76 9.33
C ASN A 5 6.09 5.04 10.21
N ALA A 6 6.43 3.83 9.81
CA ALA A 6 7.45 3.02 10.49
C ALA A 6 8.27 2.26 9.45
N TYR A 7 9.56 2.12 9.72
CA TYR A 7 10.53 1.50 8.81
C TYR A 7 11.41 0.53 9.58
N LEU A 8 11.56 -0.68 9.03
CA LEU A 8 12.46 -1.68 9.60
C LEU A 8 13.89 -1.15 9.59
N ASN A 9 14.57 -1.20 10.74
CA ASN A 9 15.94 -0.69 10.90
C ASN A 9 16.10 0.77 10.47
N ASN A 10 15.02 1.57 10.55
CA ASN A 10 15.01 2.99 10.20
C ASN A 10 15.45 3.30 8.76
N THR A 11 15.29 2.35 7.84
CA THR A 11 15.61 2.58 6.42
C THR A 11 14.36 2.91 5.62
N THR A 12 14.45 3.95 4.79
CA THR A 12 13.37 4.35 3.87
C THR A 12 13.54 3.75 2.48
N MET A 13 14.62 3.03 2.23
CA MET A 13 14.87 2.41 0.94
C MET A 13 14.02 1.16 0.75
N ASP A 14 13.58 0.92 -0.48
CA ASP A 14 12.94 -0.34 -0.82
C ASP A 14 13.98 -1.47 -0.79
N ILE A 15 13.55 -2.61 -0.27
CA ILE A 15 14.44 -3.73 0.00
C ILE A 15 13.92 -4.99 -0.67
N LYS A 16 14.82 -5.72 -1.34
CA LYS A 16 14.56 -7.08 -1.79
C LYS A 16 15.36 -8.02 -0.90
N ASP A 17 14.67 -8.73 -0.01
CA ASP A 17 15.29 -9.65 0.95
C ASP A 17 14.59 -11.00 0.89
N LYS A 18 15.32 -12.05 0.57
CA LYS A 18 14.81 -13.40 0.43
C LYS A 18 15.26 -14.33 1.55
N SER A 19 15.72 -13.79 2.66
CA SER A 19 16.21 -14.59 3.80
C SER A 19 15.08 -15.27 4.57
N LYS A 20 13.84 -14.76 4.44
CA LYS A 20 12.65 -15.31 5.10
C LYS A 20 11.48 -15.36 4.11
N PRO A 21 10.44 -16.18 4.40
CA PRO A 21 9.26 -16.25 3.52
C PRO A 21 8.55 -14.92 3.32
N LEU A 22 8.40 -14.13 4.40
CA LEU A 22 7.72 -12.83 4.37
C LEU A 22 8.34 -11.90 5.40
N ILE A 23 8.69 -10.69 4.97
CA ILE A 23 9.26 -9.66 5.83
C ILE A 23 8.51 -8.36 5.54
N VAL A 24 7.92 -7.75 6.57
CA VAL A 24 7.35 -6.41 6.49
C VAL A 24 8.48 -5.42 6.73
N THR A 25 8.74 -4.55 5.76
CA THR A 25 9.87 -3.61 5.81
C THR A 25 9.45 -2.19 6.17
N SER A 26 8.22 -1.80 5.83
CA SER A 26 7.68 -0.51 6.21
C SER A 26 6.17 -0.52 6.11
N CYS A 27 5.54 0.36 6.87
CA CYS A 27 4.10 0.56 6.79
C CYS A 27 3.75 1.95 7.30
N GLY A 28 2.56 2.42 6.97
CA GLY A 28 2.14 3.73 7.40
C GLY A 28 0.73 4.07 6.96
N THR A 29 0.37 5.31 7.23
CA THR A 29 -0.93 5.86 6.87
C THR A 29 -0.80 7.33 6.47
N TYR A 30 -1.68 7.74 5.57
CA TYR A 30 -1.93 9.13 5.22
C TYR A 30 -3.42 9.42 5.35
N HIS A 31 -3.75 10.55 5.96
CA HIS A 31 -5.12 11.06 5.99
C HIS A 31 -5.09 12.52 5.55
N LEU A 32 -5.64 12.81 4.39
CA LEU A 32 -5.63 14.16 3.81
C LEU A 32 -6.82 14.95 4.32
N PHE A 33 -6.57 16.21 4.72
CA PHE A 33 -7.62 17.13 5.14
C PHE A 33 -7.62 18.37 4.25
N THR A 34 -6.54 19.15 4.29
CA THR A 34 -6.43 20.43 3.58
C THR A 34 -5.42 20.40 2.44
N ARG A 35 -4.55 19.42 2.41
CA ARG A 35 -3.57 19.30 1.34
C ARG A 35 -4.29 19.01 0.02
N PRO A 36 -4.08 19.86 -1.04
CA PRO A 36 -4.85 19.70 -2.28
C PRO A 36 -4.61 18.37 -2.96
N LYS A 37 -3.36 17.91 -3.00
CA LYS A 37 -3.00 16.70 -3.74
C LYS A 37 -1.75 16.06 -3.14
N LEU A 38 -1.75 14.73 -3.07
CA LEU A 38 -0.57 13.94 -2.70
C LEU A 38 -0.33 12.91 -3.80
N PRO A 39 0.58 13.17 -4.73
CA PRO A 39 0.86 12.26 -5.85
C PRO A 39 2.00 11.30 -5.52
N THR A 40 1.96 10.14 -6.15
CA THR A 40 3.06 9.18 -6.20
C THR A 40 3.30 8.79 -7.66
N TRP A 41 4.55 8.82 -8.07
CA TRP A 41 4.94 8.36 -9.40
C TRP A 41 6.28 7.63 -9.32
N ARG A 42 6.24 6.32 -9.63
CA ARG A 42 7.42 5.46 -9.70
C ARG A 42 7.38 4.69 -11.02
N PRO A 43 7.93 5.27 -12.09
CA PRO A 43 7.82 4.66 -13.43
C PRO A 43 8.49 3.29 -13.54
N ARG A 44 9.45 2.98 -12.66
CA ARG A 44 10.13 1.68 -12.63
C ARG A 44 9.66 0.80 -11.47
N GLY A 45 8.64 1.27 -10.72
CA GLY A 45 8.13 0.56 -9.56
C GLY A 45 9.10 0.54 -8.38
N ARG A 46 8.86 -0.42 -7.50
CA ARG A 46 9.70 -0.66 -6.32
C ARG A 46 10.38 -2.02 -6.44
N ARG A 47 11.35 -2.28 -5.60
CA ARG A 47 12.01 -3.59 -5.49
C ARG A 47 11.23 -4.57 -4.62
N ASP A 48 10.31 -4.06 -3.80
CA ASP A 48 9.45 -4.83 -2.90
C ASP A 48 8.00 -4.84 -3.41
N PHE A 49 7.15 -5.52 -2.67
CA PHE A 49 5.70 -5.51 -2.87
C PHE A 49 5.08 -4.37 -2.07
N GLN A 50 3.98 -3.83 -2.56
CA GLN A 50 3.23 -2.80 -1.86
C GLN A 50 1.74 -3.12 -1.89
N LEU A 51 1.12 -3.06 -0.71
CA LEU A 51 -0.33 -3.19 -0.59
C LEU A 51 -0.85 -1.92 0.05
N LEU A 52 -1.90 -1.35 -0.56
CA LEU A 52 -2.57 -0.16 -0.04
C LEU A 52 -4.02 -0.50 0.26
N TYR A 53 -4.53 0.01 1.37
CA TYR A 53 -5.92 -0.11 1.77
C TYR A 53 -6.54 1.27 1.85
N ILE A 54 -7.62 1.50 1.08
CA ILE A 54 -8.36 2.76 1.11
C ILE A 54 -9.42 2.64 2.22
N ALA A 55 -9.17 3.31 3.34
CA ALA A 55 -10.03 3.24 4.51
C ALA A 55 -11.23 4.18 4.41
N SER A 56 -11.04 5.38 3.81
CA SER A 56 -12.12 6.32 3.55
C SER A 56 -11.78 7.19 2.34
N GLY A 57 -12.81 7.78 1.76
CA GLY A 57 -12.66 8.59 0.55
C GLY A 57 -12.38 7.72 -0.68
N LYS A 58 -11.55 8.24 -1.57
CA LYS A 58 -11.20 7.55 -2.80
C LYS A 58 -9.79 7.97 -3.24
N ALA A 59 -9.21 7.18 -4.14
CA ALA A 59 -7.90 7.43 -4.71
C ALA A 59 -7.95 7.23 -6.22
N HIS A 60 -7.07 7.92 -6.93
CA HIS A 60 -6.99 7.86 -8.39
C HIS A 60 -5.74 7.09 -8.78
N PHE A 61 -5.91 5.92 -9.38
CA PHE A 61 -4.83 5.04 -9.82
C PHE A 61 -4.75 5.03 -11.33
N HIS A 62 -3.54 4.95 -11.85
CA HIS A 62 -3.29 4.86 -13.28
C HIS A 62 -2.61 3.52 -13.57
N PHE A 63 -3.33 2.61 -14.21
CA PHE A 63 -2.82 1.31 -14.62
C PHE A 63 -2.72 1.29 -16.14
N SER A 64 -1.50 1.09 -16.66
CA SER A 64 -1.22 1.23 -18.09
C SER A 64 -1.62 2.64 -18.54
N GLN A 65 -2.55 2.79 -19.47
CA GLN A 65 -3.01 4.10 -19.95
C GLN A 65 -4.43 4.42 -19.47
N LYS A 66 -4.89 3.73 -18.41
CA LYS A 66 -6.26 3.84 -17.94
C LYS A 66 -6.29 4.31 -16.49
N GLU A 67 -7.10 5.33 -16.22
CA GLU A 67 -7.35 5.77 -14.85
C GLU A 67 -8.45 4.93 -14.22
N GLU A 68 -8.25 4.54 -12.97
CA GLU A 68 -9.24 3.81 -12.17
C GLU A 68 -9.41 4.53 -10.83
N ILE A 69 -10.66 4.85 -10.48
CA ILE A 69 -10.98 5.43 -9.18
C ILE A 69 -11.25 4.29 -8.21
N VAL A 70 -10.44 4.23 -7.15
CA VAL A 70 -10.53 3.18 -6.14
C VAL A 70 -11.14 3.76 -4.88
N THR A 71 -12.28 3.22 -4.47
CA THR A 71 -13.04 3.72 -3.34
C THR A 71 -12.72 2.96 -2.05
N ALA A 72 -13.21 3.49 -0.92
CA ALA A 72 -13.04 2.86 0.38
C ALA A 72 -13.49 1.40 0.39
N GLY A 73 -12.77 0.56 1.11
CA GLY A 73 -13.03 -0.88 1.16
C GLY A 73 -12.26 -1.70 0.13
N HIS A 74 -11.48 -1.05 -0.71
CA HIS A 74 -10.63 -1.73 -1.69
C HIS A 74 -9.18 -1.74 -1.26
N ILE A 75 -8.46 -2.77 -1.71
CA ILE A 75 -7.01 -2.85 -1.59
C ILE A 75 -6.40 -2.84 -2.99
N VAL A 76 -5.20 -2.28 -3.08
CA VAL A 76 -4.42 -2.23 -4.32
C VAL A 76 -3.09 -2.92 -4.06
N LEU A 77 -2.73 -3.87 -4.93
CA LEU A 77 -1.47 -4.59 -4.83
C LEU A 77 -0.57 -4.23 -6.00
N TYR A 78 0.66 -3.80 -5.68
CA TYR A 78 1.75 -3.66 -6.64
C TYR A 78 2.82 -4.70 -6.36
N ARG A 79 3.26 -5.38 -7.41
CA ARG A 79 4.38 -6.32 -7.36
C ARG A 79 5.68 -5.58 -7.69
N PRO A 80 6.85 -6.16 -7.37
CA PRO A 80 8.11 -5.53 -7.72
C PRO A 80 8.19 -5.16 -9.20
N LYS A 81 8.78 -3.98 -9.47
CA LYS A 81 9.03 -3.44 -10.81
C LYS A 81 7.78 -3.02 -11.58
N GLU A 82 6.59 -3.17 -11.03
CA GLU A 82 5.38 -2.63 -11.67
C GLU A 82 5.34 -1.12 -11.52
N PRO A 83 5.13 -0.36 -12.61
CA PRO A 83 5.03 1.09 -12.52
C PRO A 83 3.90 1.52 -11.59
N GLN A 84 4.16 2.53 -10.77
CA GLN A 84 3.20 3.05 -9.81
C GLN A 84 2.90 4.51 -10.10
N LYS A 85 1.64 4.81 -10.34
CA LYS A 85 1.17 6.18 -10.51
C LYS A 85 -0.19 6.31 -9.90
N TYR A 86 -0.29 7.12 -8.84
CA TYR A 86 -1.56 7.36 -8.18
C TYR A 86 -1.51 8.68 -7.43
N GLU A 87 -2.68 9.23 -7.12
CA GLU A 87 -2.80 10.43 -6.32
C GLU A 87 -4.01 10.40 -5.42
N TYR A 88 -3.88 11.08 -4.28
CA TYR A 88 -4.96 11.35 -3.34
C TYR A 88 -5.25 12.84 -3.35
N TYR A 89 -6.53 13.20 -3.16
CA TYR A 89 -6.95 14.60 -3.11
C TYR A 89 -7.52 14.95 -1.75
N GLY A 90 -7.20 16.17 -1.25
CA GLY A 90 -7.71 16.65 0.03
C GLY A 90 -9.23 16.80 0.04
N GLU A 91 -9.84 17.18 -1.08
CA GLU A 91 -11.30 17.28 -1.20
C GLU A 91 -12.00 15.94 -0.96
N ASP A 92 -11.34 14.82 -1.23
CA ASP A 92 -11.88 13.49 -0.97
C ASP A 92 -11.65 13.05 0.48
N GLN A 93 -10.81 13.77 1.23
CA GLN A 93 -10.38 13.42 2.58
C GLN A 93 -9.89 11.97 2.67
N THR A 94 -9.11 11.54 1.67
CA THR A 94 -8.68 10.15 1.56
C THR A 94 -7.87 9.74 2.78
N GLU A 95 -8.22 8.61 3.36
CA GLU A 95 -7.44 7.92 4.37
C GLU A 95 -6.98 6.59 3.78
N VAL A 96 -5.66 6.39 3.75
CA VAL A 96 -5.03 5.21 3.19
C VAL A 96 -4.02 4.63 4.17
N TYR A 97 -3.95 3.30 4.21
CA TYR A 97 -2.92 2.55 4.91
C TYR A 97 -2.10 1.78 3.88
N TRP A 98 -0.81 1.69 4.11
CA TRP A 98 0.08 1.01 3.18
C TRP A 98 1.10 0.15 3.92
N VAL A 99 1.57 -0.90 3.25
CA VAL A 99 2.60 -1.78 3.75
C VAL A 99 3.51 -2.20 2.60
N HIS A 100 4.82 -2.17 2.86
CA HIS A 100 5.83 -2.71 1.95
C HIS A 100 6.35 -4.02 2.54
N PHE A 101 6.52 -5.03 1.69
CA PHE A 101 6.96 -6.34 2.15
C PHE A 101 7.75 -7.05 1.05
N THR A 102 8.56 -8.01 1.49
CA THR A 102 9.42 -8.79 0.63
C THR A 102 9.57 -10.20 1.23
N GLY A 103 10.28 -11.09 0.56
CA GLY A 103 10.49 -12.44 1.06
C GLY A 103 10.71 -13.44 -0.08
N ASN A 104 11.00 -14.69 0.29
CA ASN A 104 11.25 -15.76 -0.69
C ASN A 104 9.99 -16.54 -1.07
N ASP A 105 8.85 -16.31 -0.38
CA ASP A 105 7.61 -17.07 -0.62
C ASP A 105 6.38 -16.17 -0.84
N VAL A 106 6.59 -14.87 -1.09
CA VAL A 106 5.50 -13.89 -1.19
C VAL A 106 4.54 -14.24 -2.33
N THR A 107 5.05 -14.62 -3.50
CA THR A 107 4.21 -14.94 -4.65
C THR A 107 3.27 -16.11 -4.34
N ASN A 108 3.76 -17.15 -3.65
CA ASN A 108 2.93 -18.28 -3.25
C ASN A 108 1.92 -17.89 -2.19
N ILE A 109 2.30 -17.07 -1.22
CA ILE A 109 1.41 -16.56 -0.18
C ILE A 109 0.26 -15.76 -0.81
N LEU A 110 0.58 -14.84 -1.71
CA LEU A 110 -0.42 -14.03 -2.40
C LEU A 110 -1.38 -14.90 -3.21
N ARG A 111 -0.85 -15.88 -3.93
CA ARG A 111 -1.69 -16.81 -4.71
C ARG A 111 -2.63 -17.60 -3.81
N TYR A 112 -2.14 -18.06 -2.68
CA TYR A 112 -2.95 -18.80 -1.69
C TYR A 112 -4.15 -17.97 -1.21
N TYR A 113 -3.97 -16.65 -1.03
CA TYR A 113 -5.04 -15.77 -0.58
C TYR A 113 -5.87 -15.15 -1.71
N GLY A 114 -5.70 -15.64 -2.95
CA GLY A 114 -6.56 -15.24 -4.06
C GLY A 114 -6.08 -14.05 -4.88
N PHE A 115 -4.86 -13.57 -4.65
CA PHE A 115 -4.28 -12.54 -5.49
C PHE A 115 -3.79 -13.15 -6.79
N THR A 116 -4.25 -12.60 -7.93
CA THR A 116 -3.89 -13.11 -9.24
C THR A 116 -2.97 -12.14 -9.97
N LYS A 117 -2.04 -12.69 -10.74
CA LYS A 117 -1.13 -11.87 -11.54
C LYS A 117 -1.93 -11.06 -12.57
N GLY A 118 -1.58 -9.78 -12.71
CA GLY A 118 -2.23 -8.87 -13.65
C GLY A 118 -3.44 -8.15 -13.10
N LYS A 119 -3.93 -8.50 -11.90
CA LYS A 119 -5.02 -7.81 -11.23
C LYS A 119 -4.46 -7.03 -10.05
N HIS A 120 -4.78 -5.74 -9.98
CA HIS A 120 -4.27 -4.84 -8.93
C HIS A 120 -5.29 -4.53 -7.86
N VAL A 121 -6.58 -4.42 -8.20
CA VAL A 121 -7.61 -3.88 -7.31
C VAL A 121 -8.54 -4.99 -6.84
N TYR A 122 -8.75 -5.06 -5.53
CA TYR A 122 -9.59 -6.08 -4.89
C TYR A 122 -10.51 -5.42 -3.87
N TYR A 123 -11.77 -5.85 -3.82
CA TYR A 123 -12.69 -5.41 -2.78
C TYR A 123 -12.56 -6.32 -1.56
N CYS A 124 -12.30 -5.73 -0.38
CA CYS A 124 -12.22 -6.49 0.87
C CYS A 124 -13.20 -5.98 1.93
N GLY A 125 -13.92 -4.90 1.64
CA GLY A 125 -14.88 -4.31 2.56
C GLY A 125 -14.27 -3.25 3.47
N LYS A 126 -15.16 -2.43 4.03
CA LYS A 126 -14.79 -1.37 4.97
C LYS A 126 -14.89 -1.95 6.39
N ARG A 127 -13.75 -2.33 6.96
CA ARG A 127 -13.69 -2.94 8.29
C ARG A 127 -12.65 -2.24 9.16
N LEU A 128 -13.06 -1.88 10.36
CA LEU A 128 -12.18 -1.26 11.33
C LEU A 128 -11.01 -2.19 11.71
N GLU A 129 -11.22 -3.50 11.67
CA GLU A 129 -10.17 -4.49 11.95
C GLU A 129 -8.97 -4.31 11.02
N TYR A 130 -9.18 -3.97 9.75
CA TYR A 130 -8.08 -3.76 8.81
C TYR A 130 -7.21 -2.58 9.24
N GLN A 131 -7.85 -1.46 9.60
CA GLN A 131 -7.12 -0.30 10.12
C GLN A 131 -6.34 -0.65 11.39
N ASN A 132 -6.95 -1.41 12.29
CA ASN A 132 -6.31 -1.82 13.54
C ASN A 132 -5.09 -2.72 13.28
N HIS A 133 -5.16 -3.60 12.30
CA HIS A 133 -4.00 -4.44 11.92
C HIS A 133 -2.85 -3.58 11.38
N PHE A 134 -3.14 -2.58 10.54
CA PHE A 134 -2.11 -1.66 10.07
C PHE A 134 -1.51 -0.86 11.22
N LYS A 135 -2.33 -0.36 12.14
CA LYS A 135 -1.85 0.37 13.32
C LYS A 135 -0.94 -0.48 14.18
N THR A 136 -1.28 -1.76 14.34
CA THR A 136 -0.44 -2.72 15.08
C THR A 136 0.90 -2.91 14.39
N MET A 137 0.92 -3.09 13.07
CA MET A 137 2.16 -3.21 12.31
C MET A 137 3.04 -1.98 12.46
N ILE A 138 2.44 -0.78 12.39
CA ILE A 138 3.18 0.48 12.57
C ILE A 138 3.82 0.52 13.95
N GLN A 139 3.06 0.20 14.99
CA GLN A 139 3.56 0.21 16.36
C GLN A 139 4.72 -0.78 16.54
N GLU A 140 4.59 -1.99 16.01
CA GLU A 140 5.63 -3.00 16.14
C GLU A 140 6.92 -2.60 15.43
N LEU A 141 6.84 -1.99 14.25
CA LEU A 141 8.02 -1.51 13.55
C LEU A 141 8.67 -0.29 14.24
N GLN A 142 7.92 0.48 15.01
CA GLN A 142 8.45 1.62 15.77
C GLN A 142 9.17 1.20 17.05
N MET A 143 8.93 0.01 17.52
CA MET A 143 9.62 -0.54 18.68
C MET A 143 11.02 -1.04 18.28
#